data_e4b8ec200d13678c2a49f1b55d7da584
#
_entry.id   e4b8ec200d13678c2a49f1b55d7da584
#
_cell.length_a   1.000
_cell.length_b   1.000
_cell.length_c   1.000
_cell.angle_alpha   90.00
_cell.angle_beta   90.00
_cell.angle_gamma   90.00
#
_symmetry.space_group_name_H-M   'P 1'
#
loop_
_entity.id
_entity.type
_entity.pdbx_description
1 polymer ?
#
loop_
_entity_poly.entity_id
_entity_poly.type
_entity_poly.pdbx_seq_one_letter_code
_entity_poly.pdbx_strand_id
1 'polypeptide(L)'
;MRLLLLLSVLGGCWAQYDPHTQYGRTSIVHLFEWRWDDIALECERYLAPNGYGGVQISPPNENVVISNPSRPWWERYQPISYKICTRSGNEDQFRDMVERCNNVGVRIYVDAVVNHMCGSGVSAGTSSTCGSYFNPGSREFSAVPYSAWDFNDGKCKTSSGEIESYNDEYQVRDCRLSGLLDLALEKDYVRTKVADYMNHLIGIGVAGFRIDASKHMWPGDMKAFLDKLNNLNTNFFPEGSRPFIYQEVIDLGGEAIKNSDYFGNGRVTEFKYGAKLGTVLRKWNGEKMSYLKNWGEGWSLMPSNRALVFVDNHDNQRGHGAGGASILTFWDARLYKMAVGFMLAHPYGVTRVMSSYRWTRNIQNGQDANDWVGPPNDNGVIKRVTINADTTCGNGWVCEHRWRQIRNMVIFRNVVDGQSFTNWWDNGSNQVAFGRGNKGFIIFNNDDWALSVTLQTGLPAGTYCDVISGDKNNNSCTGTQIYVSSDGRASFSISNTAEDPFIAIHVNAKL
;
A
#
# COMPACT_ATOMS: atom_id res chain seq x y z
N MET A 1 18.84 32.67 35.05
CA MET A 1 17.73 33.13 34.15
C MET A 1 18.25 33.12 32.72
N ARG A 2 17.59 32.52 31.75
CA ARG A 2 17.92 32.30 30.32
C ARG A 2 18.67 31.03 30.00
N LEU A 3 17.95 29.91 29.98
CA LEU A 3 18.26 28.74 29.15
C LEU A 3 16.97 27.94 28.92
N LEU A 4 16.04 28.49 28.16
CA LEU A 4 14.79 27.85 27.76
C LEU A 4 14.25 28.57 26.52
N LEU A 5 14.88 28.32 25.34
CA LEU A 5 14.31 28.70 24.04
C LEU A 5 15.23 28.21 22.90
N LEU A 6 15.33 26.90 22.71
CA LEU A 6 15.97 26.32 21.52
C LEU A 6 15.55 24.85 21.29
N LEU A 7 14.28 24.51 21.51
CA LEU A 7 13.76 23.16 21.30
C LEU A 7 12.49 23.11 20.41
N SER A 8 12.15 24.20 19.72
CA SER A 8 10.91 24.25 18.93
C SER A 8 11.08 24.29 17.40
N VAL A 9 12.28 24.12 16.86
CA VAL A 9 12.52 24.26 15.41
C VAL A 9 12.86 22.93 14.71
N LEU A 10 13.04 21.84 15.42
CA LEU A 10 13.37 20.53 14.83
C LEU A 10 12.15 19.59 14.61
N GLY A 11 10.94 19.99 15.00
CA GLY A 11 9.73 19.18 14.86
C GLY A 11 9.08 19.21 13.47
N GLY A 12 9.40 20.19 12.64
CA GLY A 12 8.67 20.44 11.38
C GLY A 12 9.07 19.61 10.16
N CYS A 13 10.26 18.97 10.15
CA CYS A 13 10.78 18.28 8.98
C CYS A 13 10.38 16.80 8.85
N TRP A 14 9.80 16.16 9.87
CA TRP A 14 9.53 14.73 9.90
C TRP A 14 8.05 14.37 9.72
N ALA A 15 7.14 15.32 9.81
CA ALA A 15 5.70 15.10 9.84
C ALA A 15 5.14 14.46 8.53
N GLN A 16 5.72 14.75 7.36
CA GLN A 16 5.32 14.14 6.08
C GLN A 16 5.62 12.65 5.97
N TYR A 17 6.49 12.12 6.81
CA TYR A 17 6.88 10.71 6.86
C TYR A 17 6.08 9.90 7.88
N ASP A 18 5.28 10.57 8.69
CA ASP A 18 4.44 9.98 9.73
C ASP A 18 3.04 9.67 9.20
N PRO A 19 2.59 8.41 9.22
CA PRO A 19 1.26 8.05 8.78
C PRO A 19 0.12 8.52 9.71
N HIS A 20 0.43 9.12 10.87
CA HIS A 20 -0.54 9.61 11.86
C HIS A 20 -1.52 8.54 12.33
N THR A 21 -1.11 7.28 12.34
CA THR A 21 -1.93 6.20 12.87
C THR A 21 -2.15 6.38 14.37
N GLN A 22 -3.27 5.90 14.86
CA GLN A 22 -3.54 5.90 16.29
C GLN A 22 -2.46 5.10 17.03
N TYR A 23 -2.13 5.52 18.25
CA TYR A 23 -1.16 4.80 19.08
C TYR A 23 -1.47 3.31 19.16
N GLY A 24 -0.46 2.48 18.95
CA GLY A 24 -0.60 1.02 18.92
C GLY A 24 -1.07 0.43 17.61
N ARG A 25 -1.19 1.22 16.55
CA ARG A 25 -1.53 0.76 15.20
C ARG A 25 -0.47 1.19 14.20
N THR A 26 -0.11 0.32 13.26
CA THR A 26 1.06 0.53 12.40
C THR A 26 0.84 0.28 10.91
N SER A 27 -0.12 -0.54 10.53
CA SER A 27 -0.26 -1.03 9.15
C SER A 27 -1.42 -0.38 8.42
N ILE A 28 -1.20 -0.15 7.12
CA ILE A 28 -2.19 0.35 6.17
C ILE A 28 -2.73 -0.84 5.38
N VAL A 29 -4.03 -0.84 5.08
CA VAL A 29 -4.63 -1.76 4.11
C VAL A 29 -5.12 -0.99 2.89
N HIS A 30 -4.83 -1.49 1.69
CA HIS A 30 -5.41 -0.98 0.45
C HIS A 30 -6.69 -1.75 0.16
N LEU A 31 -7.85 -1.12 0.41
CA LEU A 31 -9.16 -1.66 0.04
C LEU A 31 -9.48 -1.28 -1.41
N PHE A 32 -8.87 -2.02 -2.33
CA PHE A 32 -8.86 -1.71 -3.76
C PHE A 32 -10.27 -1.77 -4.36
N GLU A 33 -10.73 -0.66 -4.92
CA GLU A 33 -12.03 -0.48 -5.60
C GLU A 33 -13.27 -0.51 -4.70
N TRP A 34 -13.10 -0.54 -3.39
CA TRP A 34 -14.22 -0.56 -2.47
C TRP A 34 -15.05 0.72 -2.54
N ARG A 35 -16.36 0.60 -2.33
CA ARG A 35 -17.28 1.71 -2.12
C ARG A 35 -17.02 2.39 -0.79
N TRP A 36 -17.25 3.71 -0.73
CA TRP A 36 -17.01 4.49 0.48
C TRP A 36 -17.85 4.00 1.67
N ASP A 37 -19.11 3.66 1.44
CA ASP A 37 -19.99 3.14 2.48
C ASP A 37 -19.58 1.76 3.01
N ASP A 38 -19.01 0.91 2.17
CA ASP A 38 -18.43 -0.37 2.61
C ASP A 38 -17.15 -0.18 3.42
N ILE A 39 -16.31 0.79 3.04
CA ILE A 39 -15.09 1.13 3.81
C ILE A 39 -15.47 1.66 5.20
N ALA A 40 -16.48 2.53 5.30
CA ALA A 40 -16.96 3.04 6.57
C ALA A 40 -17.38 1.92 7.52
N LEU A 41 -18.17 0.96 7.02
CA LEU A 41 -18.56 -0.24 7.76
C LEU A 41 -17.35 -1.08 8.17
N GLU A 42 -16.39 -1.27 7.26
CA GLU A 42 -15.20 -2.09 7.53
C GLU A 42 -14.30 -1.47 8.60
N CYS A 43 -14.15 -0.15 8.59
CA CYS A 43 -13.44 0.57 9.66
C CYS A 43 -14.01 0.24 11.03
N GLU A 44 -15.34 0.28 11.16
CA GLU A 44 -16.05 0.07 12.43
C GLU A 44 -16.09 -1.41 12.83
N ARG A 45 -16.49 -2.30 11.91
CA ARG A 45 -16.75 -3.71 12.22
C ARG A 45 -15.51 -4.58 12.30
N TYR A 46 -14.42 -4.19 11.60
CA TYR A 46 -13.26 -5.07 11.45
C TYR A 46 -11.90 -4.39 11.65
N LEU A 47 -11.62 -3.30 10.94
CA LEU A 47 -10.28 -2.71 10.93
C LEU A 47 -9.89 -2.15 12.30
N ALA A 48 -10.76 -1.39 12.93
CA ALA A 48 -10.51 -0.87 14.27
C ALA A 48 -10.36 -1.97 15.32
N PRO A 49 -11.27 -2.97 15.42
CA PRO A 49 -11.12 -4.06 16.39
C PRO A 49 -9.86 -4.91 16.18
N ASN A 50 -9.35 -4.98 14.96
CA ASN A 50 -8.16 -5.79 14.61
C ASN A 50 -6.88 -4.96 14.45
N GLY A 51 -6.88 -3.69 14.87
CA GLY A 51 -5.67 -2.90 15.02
C GLY A 51 -5.05 -2.38 13.72
N TYR A 52 -5.80 -2.28 12.62
CA TYR A 52 -5.35 -1.62 11.40
C TYR A 52 -5.25 -0.10 11.62
N GLY A 53 -4.16 0.50 11.13
CA GLY A 53 -3.89 1.91 11.32
C GLY A 53 -4.59 2.82 10.33
N GLY A 54 -4.78 2.35 9.10
CA GLY A 54 -5.45 3.14 8.08
C GLY A 54 -5.77 2.39 6.80
N VAL A 55 -6.47 3.06 5.90
CA VAL A 55 -6.93 2.56 4.61
C VAL A 55 -6.41 3.45 3.50
N GLN A 56 -5.72 2.86 2.52
CA GLN A 56 -5.54 3.48 1.22
C GLN A 56 -6.79 3.20 0.38
N ILE A 57 -7.42 4.25 -0.13
CA ILE A 57 -8.59 4.16 -1.00
C ILE A 57 -8.19 4.31 -2.47
N SER A 58 -9.03 3.84 -3.38
CA SER A 58 -8.88 4.12 -4.81
C SER A 58 -9.18 5.59 -5.12
N PRO A 59 -8.71 6.15 -6.26
CA PRO A 59 -8.86 7.57 -6.55
C PRO A 59 -10.31 8.05 -6.41
N PRO A 60 -10.59 9.10 -5.63
CA PRO A 60 -11.96 9.55 -5.37
C PRO A 60 -12.48 10.56 -6.37
N ASN A 61 -11.63 11.10 -7.24
CA ASN A 61 -12.00 12.14 -8.18
C ASN A 61 -12.62 11.59 -9.46
N GLU A 62 -13.43 12.41 -10.11
CA GLU A 62 -14.10 12.10 -11.38
C GLU A 62 -13.12 11.60 -12.44
N ASN A 63 -13.44 10.47 -13.03
CA ASN A 63 -12.64 9.82 -14.07
C ASN A 63 -13.47 9.55 -15.33
N VAL A 64 -12.78 9.23 -16.42
CA VAL A 64 -13.41 8.81 -17.66
C VAL A 64 -14.19 7.51 -17.48
N VAL A 65 -15.30 7.35 -18.18
CA VAL A 65 -16.04 6.09 -18.28
C VAL A 65 -15.59 5.37 -19.56
N ILE A 66 -14.94 4.24 -19.40
CA ILE A 66 -14.46 3.40 -20.50
C ILE A 66 -15.46 2.27 -20.73
N SER A 67 -15.94 2.14 -21.98
CA SER A 67 -16.91 1.12 -22.38
C SER A 67 -16.30 -0.09 -23.07
N ASN A 68 -15.11 0.05 -23.63
CA ASN A 68 -14.36 -1.02 -24.30
C ASN A 68 -12.85 -0.94 -23.96
N PRO A 69 -12.33 -1.89 -23.15
CA PRO A 69 -13.06 -2.90 -22.41
C PRO A 69 -14.04 -2.32 -21.40
N SER A 70 -15.04 -3.09 -20.97
CA SER A 70 -16.10 -2.57 -20.11
C SER A 70 -15.64 -2.28 -18.70
N ARG A 71 -15.57 -1.00 -18.36
CA ARG A 71 -15.31 -0.47 -17.02
C ARG A 71 -14.04 -1.07 -16.37
N PRO A 72 -12.86 -0.95 -17.02
CA PRO A 72 -11.61 -1.46 -16.47
C PRO A 72 -11.22 -0.71 -15.19
N TRP A 73 -10.46 -1.40 -14.30
CA TRP A 73 -9.99 -0.77 -13.05
C TRP A 73 -9.15 0.50 -13.32
N TRP A 74 -8.38 0.50 -14.40
CA TRP A 74 -7.47 1.61 -14.74
C TRP A 74 -8.19 2.86 -15.26
N GLU A 75 -9.52 2.82 -15.53
CA GLU A 75 -10.26 4.04 -15.87
C GLU A 75 -10.20 5.09 -14.74
N ARG A 76 -10.04 4.65 -13.48
CA ARG A 76 -9.92 5.54 -12.32
C ARG A 76 -8.62 6.32 -12.29
N TYR A 77 -7.63 5.92 -13.08
CA TYR A 77 -6.36 6.61 -13.24
C TYR A 77 -6.34 7.55 -14.45
N GLN A 78 -7.53 7.87 -14.98
CA GLN A 78 -7.74 8.83 -16.06
C GLN A 78 -8.67 9.97 -15.61
N PRO A 79 -8.15 10.97 -14.89
CA PRO A 79 -8.92 12.10 -14.35
C PRO A 79 -9.61 12.92 -15.42
N ILE A 80 -10.83 13.38 -15.12
CA ILE A 80 -11.59 14.37 -15.90
C ILE A 80 -11.75 15.67 -15.10
N SER A 81 -11.90 15.57 -13.80
CA SER A 81 -11.94 16.70 -12.87
C SER A 81 -11.53 16.28 -11.47
N TYR A 82 -11.53 17.20 -10.53
CA TYR A 82 -11.27 16.95 -9.12
C TYR A 82 -12.55 16.89 -8.26
N LYS A 83 -13.71 16.76 -8.89
CA LYS A 83 -14.97 16.50 -8.18
C LYS A 83 -14.93 15.10 -7.55
N ILE A 84 -15.40 14.96 -6.33
CA ILE A 84 -15.47 13.68 -5.61
C ILE A 84 -16.71 12.92 -6.06
N CYS A 85 -16.58 12.17 -7.13
CA CYS A 85 -17.71 11.53 -7.80
C CYS A 85 -17.22 10.36 -8.66
N THR A 86 -17.31 9.14 -8.13
CA THR A 86 -16.82 7.90 -8.77
C THR A 86 -17.78 6.73 -8.53
N ARG A 87 -17.44 5.56 -9.04
CA ARG A 87 -18.16 4.31 -8.76
C ARG A 87 -18.12 3.92 -7.27
N SER A 88 -17.16 4.44 -6.51
CA SER A 88 -17.08 4.20 -5.05
C SER A 88 -18.07 5.05 -4.25
N GLY A 89 -18.56 6.14 -4.81
CA GLY A 89 -19.57 7.00 -4.20
C GLY A 89 -19.37 8.48 -4.50
N ASN A 90 -20.30 9.29 -4.00
CA ASN A 90 -20.26 10.75 -4.08
C ASN A 90 -19.52 11.38 -2.89
N GLU A 91 -19.43 12.71 -2.86
CA GLU A 91 -18.73 13.44 -1.80
C GLU A 91 -19.36 13.28 -0.42
N ASP A 92 -20.70 13.22 -0.31
CA ASP A 92 -21.36 13.04 0.98
C ASP A 92 -21.02 11.66 1.58
N GLN A 93 -20.99 10.63 0.75
CA GLN A 93 -20.59 9.28 1.16
C GLN A 93 -19.09 9.24 1.51
N PHE A 94 -18.27 9.99 0.79
CA PHE A 94 -16.85 10.12 1.10
C PHE A 94 -16.62 10.81 2.46
N ARG A 95 -17.33 11.90 2.74
CA ARG A 95 -17.27 12.59 4.05
C ARG A 95 -17.71 11.69 5.20
N ASP A 96 -18.79 10.96 5.02
CA ASP A 96 -19.28 9.99 6.00
C ASP A 96 -18.22 8.90 6.29
N MET A 97 -17.61 8.36 5.25
CA MET A 97 -16.52 7.37 5.39
C MET A 97 -15.35 7.93 6.20
N VAL A 98 -14.85 9.11 5.85
CA VAL A 98 -13.68 9.72 6.51
C VAL A 98 -13.98 10.00 7.98
N GLU A 99 -15.14 10.54 8.29
CA GLU A 99 -15.57 10.81 9.67
C GLU A 99 -15.69 9.53 10.48
N ARG A 100 -16.40 8.54 9.97
CA ARG A 100 -16.64 7.26 10.68
C ARG A 100 -15.35 6.47 10.91
N CYS A 101 -14.45 6.44 9.92
CA CYS A 101 -13.15 5.79 10.07
C CYS A 101 -12.28 6.52 11.10
N ASN A 102 -12.17 7.85 11.04
CA ASN A 102 -11.43 8.62 12.03
C ASN A 102 -11.99 8.44 13.45
N ASN A 103 -13.31 8.39 13.62
CA ASN A 103 -13.96 8.23 14.92
C ASN A 103 -13.60 6.91 15.61
N VAL A 104 -13.20 5.89 14.85
CA VAL A 104 -12.71 4.61 15.39
C VAL A 104 -11.19 4.45 15.26
N GLY A 105 -10.47 5.56 14.95
CA GLY A 105 -9.02 5.60 14.89
C GLY A 105 -8.40 4.90 13.69
N VAL A 106 -9.12 4.82 12.57
CA VAL A 106 -8.62 4.30 11.29
C VAL A 106 -8.49 5.47 10.31
N ARG A 107 -7.26 5.73 9.83
CA ARG A 107 -6.96 6.86 8.96
C ARG A 107 -7.32 6.55 7.50
N ILE A 108 -7.61 7.59 6.74
CA ILE A 108 -7.85 7.50 5.29
C ILE A 108 -6.70 8.17 4.55
N TYR A 109 -6.11 7.45 3.59
CA TYR A 109 -5.09 7.93 2.67
C TYR A 109 -5.63 7.86 1.26
N VAL A 110 -5.54 8.98 0.54
CA VAL A 110 -6.11 9.12 -0.80
C VAL A 110 -5.06 8.80 -1.85
N ASP A 111 -5.45 8.00 -2.85
CA ASP A 111 -4.69 7.82 -4.07
C ASP A 111 -4.90 9.05 -4.97
N ALA A 112 -3.91 9.94 -4.99
CA ALA A 112 -3.95 11.22 -5.69
C ALA A 112 -3.31 11.10 -7.07
N VAL A 113 -4.15 11.12 -8.11
CA VAL A 113 -3.73 11.09 -9.52
C VAL A 113 -3.62 12.54 -10.01
N VAL A 114 -2.41 13.09 -9.97
CA VAL A 114 -2.16 14.52 -10.24
C VAL A 114 -1.07 14.77 -11.28
N ASN A 115 -0.45 13.72 -11.80
CA ASN A 115 0.53 13.84 -12.89
C ASN A 115 -0.13 14.16 -14.25
N HIS A 116 -1.34 13.68 -14.48
CA HIS A 116 -1.98 13.65 -15.80
C HIS A 116 -3.51 13.70 -15.70
N MET A 117 -4.14 13.94 -16.83
CA MET A 117 -5.57 13.78 -17.04
C MET A 117 -5.84 12.47 -17.82
N CYS A 118 -6.93 12.38 -18.57
CA CYS A 118 -7.24 11.16 -19.33
C CYS A 118 -6.31 10.94 -20.54
N GLY A 119 -6.46 9.78 -21.19
CA GLY A 119 -5.71 9.44 -22.40
C GLY A 119 -6.03 10.36 -23.56
N SER A 120 -5.00 10.69 -24.36
CA SER A 120 -5.11 11.56 -25.54
C SER A 120 -6.03 11.00 -26.63
N GLY A 121 -6.22 9.68 -26.66
CA GLY A 121 -7.08 8.98 -27.64
C GLY A 121 -8.54 8.82 -27.20
N VAL A 122 -8.91 9.31 -26.01
CA VAL A 122 -10.29 9.24 -25.54
C VAL A 122 -11.16 10.24 -26.30
N SER A 123 -12.38 9.83 -26.66
CA SER A 123 -13.32 10.70 -27.37
C SER A 123 -13.84 11.82 -26.48
N ALA A 124 -13.96 13.02 -27.06
CA ALA A 124 -14.56 14.17 -26.40
C ALA A 124 -16.04 13.92 -26.06
N GLY A 125 -16.53 14.52 -24.97
CA GLY A 125 -17.92 14.42 -24.56
C GLY A 125 -18.10 14.51 -23.06
N THR A 126 -19.14 13.84 -22.57
CA THR A 126 -19.51 13.81 -21.16
C THR A 126 -19.47 12.40 -20.56
N SER A 127 -18.72 11.49 -21.20
CA SER A 127 -18.56 10.11 -20.73
C SER A 127 -17.56 10.06 -19.57
N SER A 128 -17.96 10.65 -18.44
CA SER A 128 -17.22 10.74 -17.21
C SER A 128 -18.13 10.35 -16.03
N THR A 129 -17.56 10.02 -14.89
CA THR A 129 -18.33 9.49 -13.75
C THR A 129 -19.27 10.49 -13.12
N CYS A 130 -19.10 11.79 -13.39
CA CYS A 130 -19.97 12.88 -12.92
C CYS A 130 -20.64 13.67 -14.06
N GLY A 131 -20.43 13.26 -15.31
CA GLY A 131 -21.01 13.89 -16.49
C GLY A 131 -20.35 15.21 -16.92
N SER A 132 -19.19 15.57 -16.37
CA SER A 132 -18.46 16.76 -16.81
C SER A 132 -17.97 16.62 -18.23
N TYR A 133 -18.08 17.71 -19.00
CA TYR A 133 -17.57 17.76 -20.36
C TYR A 133 -16.05 17.83 -20.39
N PHE A 134 -15.45 17.15 -21.33
CA PHE A 134 -14.01 17.20 -21.60
C PHE A 134 -13.71 16.94 -23.08
N ASN A 135 -12.60 17.48 -23.56
CA ASN A 135 -12.10 17.26 -24.90
C ASN A 135 -10.59 17.04 -24.88
N PRO A 136 -10.10 15.79 -24.94
CA PRO A 136 -8.67 15.51 -24.93
C PRO A 136 -7.94 16.07 -26.14
N GLY A 137 -8.61 16.14 -27.31
CA GLY A 137 -8.05 16.69 -28.54
C GLY A 137 -7.66 18.16 -28.42
N SER A 138 -8.47 18.96 -27.76
CA SER A 138 -8.18 20.39 -27.48
C SER A 138 -7.58 20.62 -26.09
N ARG A 139 -7.34 19.59 -25.30
CA ARG A 139 -6.85 19.67 -23.91
C ARG A 139 -7.80 20.47 -23.00
N GLU A 140 -9.10 20.38 -23.25
CA GLU A 140 -10.11 21.09 -22.49
C GLU A 140 -10.72 20.21 -21.40
N PHE A 141 -10.61 20.65 -20.15
CA PHE A 141 -11.19 20.02 -18.97
C PHE A 141 -11.90 21.09 -18.14
N SER A 142 -13.07 21.50 -18.59
CA SER A 142 -13.78 22.70 -18.10
C SER A 142 -14.14 22.65 -16.61
N ALA A 143 -14.30 21.46 -16.06
CA ALA A 143 -14.66 21.30 -14.64
C ALA A 143 -13.50 21.47 -13.66
N VAL A 144 -12.24 21.62 -14.14
CA VAL A 144 -11.07 21.94 -13.30
C VAL A 144 -10.95 23.46 -13.08
N PRO A 145 -10.80 24.40 -14.07
CA PRO A 145 -10.63 24.29 -15.52
C PRO A 145 -9.15 24.19 -15.95
N TYR A 146 -8.87 23.27 -16.88
CA TYR A 146 -7.61 23.19 -17.61
C TYR A 146 -7.81 23.45 -19.10
N SER A 147 -6.80 23.97 -19.76
CA SER A 147 -6.71 24.24 -21.18
C SER A 147 -5.39 23.71 -21.76
N ALA A 148 -5.19 23.87 -23.08
CA ALA A 148 -3.97 23.43 -23.75
C ALA A 148 -2.67 24.03 -23.14
N TRP A 149 -2.76 25.17 -22.48
CA TRP A 149 -1.62 25.81 -21.81
C TRP A 149 -1.13 25.06 -20.56
N ASP A 150 -1.96 24.17 -20.02
CA ASP A 150 -1.72 23.50 -18.76
C ASP A 150 -1.05 22.12 -18.93
N PHE A 151 -0.68 21.77 -20.16
CA PHE A 151 -0.07 20.48 -20.51
C PHE A 151 1.33 20.63 -21.10
N ASN A 152 2.14 19.57 -21.00
CA ASN A 152 3.53 19.50 -21.41
C ASN A 152 3.74 19.18 -22.91
N ASP A 153 2.70 19.22 -23.74
CA ASP A 153 2.82 18.88 -25.18
C ASP A 153 3.94 19.65 -25.91
N GLY A 154 4.12 20.92 -25.56
CA GLY A 154 5.20 21.75 -26.14
C GLY A 154 6.58 21.52 -25.49
N LYS A 155 6.64 20.89 -24.33
CA LYS A 155 7.88 20.64 -23.58
C LYS A 155 8.50 19.29 -23.93
N CYS A 156 7.67 18.27 -24.15
CA CYS A 156 8.13 16.94 -24.58
C CYS A 156 8.89 17.03 -25.92
N LYS A 157 10.05 16.37 -25.97
CA LYS A 157 10.95 16.42 -27.12
C LYS A 157 10.94 15.15 -28.00
N THR A 158 10.15 14.15 -27.61
CA THR A 158 9.98 12.94 -28.44
C THR A 158 9.07 13.22 -29.61
N SER A 159 9.25 12.48 -30.70
CA SER A 159 8.44 12.67 -31.91
C SER A 159 6.99 12.20 -31.74
N SER A 160 6.78 11.21 -30.88
CA SER A 160 5.46 10.66 -30.54
C SER A 160 4.68 11.46 -29.49
N GLY A 161 5.39 12.31 -28.70
CA GLY A 161 4.86 12.93 -27.50
C GLY A 161 4.75 11.96 -26.30
N GLU A 162 5.17 10.71 -26.50
CA GLU A 162 5.21 9.67 -25.48
C GLU A 162 6.61 9.48 -24.91
N ILE A 163 6.70 8.79 -23.76
CA ILE A 163 7.99 8.32 -23.23
C ILE A 163 8.51 7.21 -24.16
N GLU A 164 9.65 7.44 -24.79
CA GLU A 164 10.33 6.49 -25.68
C GLU A 164 11.54 5.82 -25.01
N SER A 165 12.10 6.43 -23.96
CA SER A 165 13.24 5.89 -23.21
C SER A 165 13.15 6.23 -21.72
N TYR A 166 13.19 5.22 -20.86
CA TYR A 166 13.29 5.38 -19.41
C TYR A 166 14.71 5.70 -18.92
N ASN A 167 15.70 5.71 -19.82
CA ASN A 167 17.06 6.18 -19.54
C ASN A 167 17.23 7.69 -19.74
N ASP A 168 16.18 8.37 -20.15
CA ASP A 168 16.13 9.83 -20.31
C ASP A 168 15.11 10.42 -19.32
N GLU A 169 15.60 11.03 -18.25
CA GLU A 169 14.75 11.60 -17.20
C GLU A 169 13.82 12.69 -17.68
N TYR A 170 14.21 13.45 -18.72
CA TYR A 170 13.38 14.50 -19.31
C TYR A 170 12.17 13.91 -20.01
N GLN A 171 12.34 12.84 -20.78
CA GLN A 171 11.22 12.17 -21.42
C GLN A 171 10.25 11.60 -20.37
N VAL A 172 10.78 10.92 -19.34
CA VAL A 172 9.97 10.29 -18.31
C VAL A 172 9.11 11.31 -17.56
N ARG A 173 9.61 12.54 -17.38
CA ARG A 173 8.94 13.59 -16.61
C ARG A 173 8.21 14.63 -17.43
N ASP A 174 8.46 14.74 -18.73
CA ASP A 174 7.89 15.79 -19.58
C ASP A 174 7.03 15.24 -20.73
N CYS A 175 7.02 13.93 -20.96
CA CYS A 175 6.26 13.28 -22.02
C CYS A 175 5.12 12.43 -21.45
N ARG A 176 4.16 12.04 -22.30
CA ARG A 176 3.00 11.27 -21.87
C ARG A 176 3.38 9.85 -21.47
N LEU A 177 2.90 9.45 -20.31
CA LEU A 177 2.91 8.07 -19.85
C LEU A 177 1.73 7.34 -20.50
N SER A 178 1.99 6.38 -21.39
CA SER A 178 0.94 5.54 -22.00
C SER A 178 -0.24 6.34 -22.57
N GLY A 179 0.03 7.45 -23.24
CA GLY A 179 -0.97 8.31 -23.85
C GLY A 179 -1.71 9.25 -22.90
N LEU A 180 -1.43 9.24 -21.61
CA LEU A 180 -2.08 10.10 -20.62
C LEU A 180 -1.59 11.55 -20.76
N LEU A 181 -2.52 12.50 -20.83
CA LEU A 181 -2.22 13.91 -21.02
C LEU A 181 -1.47 14.47 -19.82
N ASP A 182 -0.21 14.83 -20.04
CA ASP A 182 0.77 15.19 -19.02
C ASP A 182 0.63 16.65 -18.58
N LEU A 183 0.42 16.89 -17.28
CA LEU A 183 0.20 18.22 -16.73
C LEU A 183 1.50 19.01 -16.57
N ALA A 184 1.45 20.30 -16.88
CA ALA A 184 2.56 21.23 -16.74
C ALA A 184 2.70 21.72 -15.29
N LEU A 185 3.19 20.84 -14.41
CA LEU A 185 3.32 21.09 -12.96
C LEU A 185 4.39 22.15 -12.62
N GLU A 186 5.16 22.62 -13.57
CA GLU A 186 6.04 23.81 -13.41
C GLU A 186 5.24 25.11 -13.28
N LYS A 187 3.97 25.13 -13.75
CA LYS A 187 3.12 26.30 -13.71
C LYS A 187 2.40 26.42 -12.36
N ASP A 188 2.44 27.60 -11.78
CA ASP A 188 1.81 27.85 -10.49
C ASP A 188 0.29 27.63 -10.54
N TYR A 189 -0.34 27.94 -11.67
CA TYR A 189 -1.78 27.67 -11.88
C TYR A 189 -2.11 26.19 -11.71
N VAL A 190 -1.34 25.30 -12.35
CA VAL A 190 -1.54 23.84 -12.26
C VAL A 190 -1.25 23.34 -10.85
N ARG A 191 -0.14 23.78 -10.24
CA ARG A 191 0.22 23.47 -8.84
C ARG A 191 -0.91 23.88 -7.87
N THR A 192 -1.50 25.05 -8.09
CA THR A 192 -2.59 25.56 -7.25
C THR A 192 -3.85 24.70 -7.42
N LYS A 193 -4.22 24.30 -8.65
CA LYS A 193 -5.37 23.42 -8.86
C LYS A 193 -5.20 22.05 -8.19
N VAL A 194 -4.01 21.48 -8.28
CA VAL A 194 -3.66 20.22 -7.57
C VAL A 194 -3.74 20.41 -6.06
N ALA A 195 -3.14 21.47 -5.54
CA ALA A 195 -3.14 21.78 -4.10
C ALA A 195 -4.55 22.06 -3.59
N ASP A 196 -5.40 22.76 -4.33
CA ASP A 196 -6.78 23.04 -3.96
C ASP A 196 -7.58 21.72 -3.82
N TYR A 197 -7.41 20.79 -4.75
CA TYR A 197 -8.00 19.45 -4.67
C TYR A 197 -7.55 18.70 -3.41
N MET A 198 -6.25 18.63 -3.17
CA MET A 198 -5.69 17.94 -2.01
C MET A 198 -6.10 18.62 -0.69
N ASN A 199 -6.13 19.97 -0.65
CA ASN A 199 -6.58 20.73 0.51
C ASN A 199 -8.07 20.55 0.80
N HIS A 200 -8.90 20.38 -0.22
CA HIS A 200 -10.29 20.01 -0.04
C HIS A 200 -10.43 18.69 0.72
N LEU A 201 -9.67 17.68 0.31
CA LEU A 201 -9.65 16.38 0.98
C LEU A 201 -9.09 16.45 2.41
N ILE A 202 -8.04 17.24 2.62
CA ILE A 202 -7.48 17.53 3.96
C ILE A 202 -8.54 18.15 4.87
N GLY A 203 -9.31 19.10 4.34
CA GLY A 203 -10.41 19.74 5.06
C GLY A 203 -11.50 18.75 5.49
N ILE A 204 -11.76 17.72 4.68
CA ILE A 204 -12.70 16.63 5.01
C ILE A 204 -12.16 15.78 6.17
N GLY A 205 -10.83 15.60 6.29
CA GLY A 205 -10.21 14.85 7.37
C GLY A 205 -9.31 13.69 6.95
N VAL A 206 -8.85 13.63 5.70
CA VAL A 206 -7.87 12.61 5.28
C VAL A 206 -6.52 12.85 5.96
N ALA A 207 -5.78 11.77 6.20
CA ALA A 207 -4.49 11.79 6.91
C ALA A 207 -3.29 11.99 5.98
N GLY A 208 -3.46 11.73 4.70
CA GLY A 208 -2.36 11.81 3.75
C GLY A 208 -2.71 11.24 2.38
N PHE A 209 -1.65 11.07 1.57
CA PHE A 209 -1.78 10.75 0.16
C PHE A 209 -0.73 9.75 -0.33
N ARG A 210 -1.18 8.78 -1.14
CA ARG A 210 -0.34 8.16 -2.14
C ARG A 210 -0.32 9.08 -3.35
N ILE A 211 0.85 9.48 -3.78
CA ILE A 211 0.97 10.28 -5.01
C ILE A 211 1.27 9.32 -6.16
N ASP A 212 0.26 9.11 -7.00
CA ASP A 212 0.33 8.28 -8.19
C ASP A 212 1.37 8.81 -9.18
N ALA A 213 2.05 7.92 -9.92
CA ALA A 213 2.99 8.27 -10.98
C ALA A 213 4.04 9.34 -10.61
N SER A 214 4.50 9.36 -9.36
CA SER A 214 5.48 10.36 -8.89
C SER A 214 6.77 10.36 -9.67
N LYS A 215 7.19 9.19 -10.17
CA LYS A 215 8.35 9.04 -11.07
C LYS A 215 8.27 9.95 -12.30
N HIS A 216 7.05 10.27 -12.75
CA HIS A 216 6.76 11.07 -13.96
C HIS A 216 6.62 12.57 -13.67
N MET A 217 6.86 12.99 -12.44
CA MET A 217 6.85 14.38 -12.01
C MET A 217 8.24 14.80 -11.53
N TRP A 218 8.64 16.04 -11.82
CA TRP A 218 9.87 16.59 -11.25
C TRP A 218 9.74 16.72 -9.73
N PRO A 219 10.69 16.23 -8.95
CA PRO A 219 10.62 16.31 -7.46
C PRO A 219 10.43 17.74 -6.95
N GLY A 220 11.04 18.74 -7.62
CA GLY A 220 10.88 20.14 -7.28
C GLY A 220 9.48 20.68 -7.55
N ASP A 221 8.81 20.23 -8.62
CA ASP A 221 7.42 20.60 -8.91
C ASP A 221 6.48 19.99 -7.90
N MET A 222 6.73 18.72 -7.52
CA MET A 222 5.99 18.08 -6.43
C MET A 222 6.15 18.83 -5.12
N LYS A 223 7.39 19.17 -4.75
CA LYS A 223 7.64 19.98 -3.55
C LYS A 223 6.82 21.27 -3.56
N ALA A 224 6.76 21.94 -4.70
CA ALA A 224 6.05 23.22 -4.85
C ALA A 224 4.54 23.08 -4.61
N PHE A 225 3.86 22.03 -5.08
CA PHE A 225 2.45 21.87 -4.74
C PHE A 225 2.25 21.27 -3.33
N LEU A 226 3.15 20.42 -2.84
CA LEU A 226 3.08 19.91 -1.46
C LEU A 226 3.25 21.03 -0.42
N ASP A 227 4.10 22.03 -0.72
CA ASP A 227 4.29 23.20 0.15
C ASP A 227 3.02 24.08 0.23
N LYS A 228 2.10 23.97 -0.74
CA LYS A 228 0.80 24.67 -0.72
C LYS A 228 -0.26 23.93 0.12
N LEU A 229 0.02 22.72 0.62
CA LEU A 229 -0.94 21.96 1.40
C LEU A 229 -1.10 22.53 2.81
N ASN A 230 -2.35 22.55 3.27
CA ASN A 230 -2.72 22.87 4.64
C ASN A 230 -2.23 21.80 5.61
N ASN A 231 -2.15 22.15 6.89
CA ASN A 231 -2.07 21.19 7.96
C ASN A 231 -3.37 20.34 8.02
N LEU A 232 -3.29 19.16 8.62
CA LEU A 232 -4.42 18.27 8.78
C LEU A 232 -5.53 18.88 9.63
N ASN A 233 -6.75 18.41 9.43
CA ASN A 233 -7.95 18.86 10.12
C ASN A 233 -7.85 18.61 11.63
N THR A 234 -7.89 19.68 12.43
CA THR A 234 -7.73 19.63 13.88
C THR A 234 -8.90 18.96 14.63
N ASN A 235 -10.01 18.66 13.95
CA ASN A 235 -11.06 17.82 14.53
C ASN A 235 -10.58 16.36 14.75
N PHE A 236 -9.55 15.92 14.01
CA PHE A 236 -9.07 14.54 14.04
C PHE A 236 -7.58 14.41 14.35
N PHE A 237 -6.80 15.49 14.16
CA PHE A 237 -5.34 15.47 14.29
C PHE A 237 -4.85 16.60 15.16
N PRO A 238 -3.71 16.43 15.84
CA PRO A 238 -3.07 17.53 16.58
C PRO A 238 -2.78 18.72 15.66
N GLU A 239 -2.86 19.93 16.23
CA GLU A 239 -2.50 21.17 15.52
C GLU A 239 -1.07 21.08 14.96
N GLY A 240 -0.88 21.57 13.74
CA GLY A 240 0.41 21.55 13.06
C GLY A 240 0.79 20.23 12.39
N SER A 241 -0.06 19.20 12.47
CA SER A 241 0.18 17.93 11.78
C SER A 241 0.19 18.12 10.26
N ARG A 242 1.28 17.63 9.60
CA ARG A 242 1.40 17.69 8.14
C ARG A 242 0.85 16.40 7.51
N PRO A 243 0.29 16.47 6.27
CA PRO A 243 -0.17 15.29 5.57
C PRO A 243 0.94 14.24 5.40
N PHE A 244 0.60 12.96 5.64
CA PHE A 244 1.48 11.86 5.30
C PHE A 244 1.57 11.71 3.79
N ILE A 245 2.80 11.67 3.25
CA ILE A 245 3.06 11.55 1.83
C ILE A 245 3.87 10.28 1.56
N TYR A 246 3.37 9.45 0.66
CA TYR A 246 4.15 8.37 0.04
C TYR A 246 3.97 8.37 -1.47
N GLN A 247 5.08 8.33 -2.16
CA GLN A 247 5.19 8.58 -3.58
C GLN A 247 5.41 7.27 -4.32
N GLU A 248 4.59 7.02 -5.34
CA GLU A 248 4.83 5.89 -6.23
C GLU A 248 6.00 6.21 -7.17
N VAL A 249 7.12 5.58 -6.88
CA VAL A 249 8.30 5.59 -7.76
C VAL A 249 8.72 4.16 -8.02
N ILE A 250 8.52 3.70 -9.25
CA ILE A 250 8.96 2.37 -9.67
C ILE A 250 10.43 2.43 -10.03
N ASP A 251 11.28 1.95 -9.14
CA ASP A 251 12.72 1.86 -9.33
C ASP A 251 13.21 0.45 -8.96
N LEU A 252 13.41 -0.39 -9.97
CA LEU A 252 14.03 -1.71 -9.82
C LEU A 252 15.53 -1.68 -10.15
N GLY A 253 16.08 -0.50 -10.43
CA GLY A 253 17.43 -0.28 -10.91
C GLY A 253 17.53 -0.24 -12.44
N GLY A 254 18.63 0.29 -12.94
CA GLY A 254 18.92 0.32 -14.39
C GLY A 254 18.31 1.47 -15.17
N GLU A 255 17.49 2.31 -14.57
CA GLU A 255 16.90 3.49 -15.21
C GLU A 255 17.54 4.80 -14.72
N ALA A 256 17.27 5.90 -15.42
CA ALA A 256 17.81 7.22 -15.07
C ALA A 256 17.30 7.72 -13.71
N ILE A 257 16.01 7.56 -13.45
CA ILE A 257 15.34 8.07 -12.24
C ILE A 257 15.50 7.10 -11.07
N LYS A 258 15.84 7.64 -9.90
CA LYS A 258 16.04 6.88 -8.66
C LYS A 258 14.97 7.24 -7.64
N ASN A 259 14.63 6.26 -6.80
CA ASN A 259 13.73 6.49 -5.67
C ASN A 259 14.25 7.58 -4.73
N SER A 260 15.59 7.69 -4.58
CA SER A 260 16.24 8.70 -3.73
C SER A 260 15.98 10.16 -4.17
N ASP A 261 15.64 10.38 -5.44
CA ASP A 261 15.33 11.73 -5.94
C ASP A 261 14.10 12.33 -5.25
N TYR A 262 13.25 11.48 -4.65
CA TYR A 262 11.97 11.84 -4.04
C TYR A 262 11.99 11.82 -2.51
N PHE A 263 13.09 11.47 -1.87
CA PHE A 263 13.18 11.34 -0.41
C PHE A 263 12.86 12.64 0.35
N GLY A 264 13.09 13.78 -0.27
CA GLY A 264 12.80 15.09 0.33
C GLY A 264 11.30 15.40 0.45
N ASN A 265 10.45 14.74 -0.31
CA ASN A 265 9.02 15.03 -0.38
C ASN A 265 8.15 14.14 0.52
N GLY A 266 8.67 13.03 1.00
CA GLY A 266 7.94 12.04 1.79
C GLY A 266 8.55 10.65 1.67
N ARG A 267 7.79 9.64 2.11
CA ARG A 267 8.17 8.25 1.88
C ARG A 267 7.98 7.88 0.41
N VAL A 268 8.63 6.79 0.02
CA VAL A 268 8.61 6.27 -1.34
C VAL A 268 8.26 4.78 -1.29
N THR A 269 7.49 4.33 -2.28
CA THR A 269 7.14 2.90 -2.43
C THR A 269 8.37 2.08 -2.82
N GLU A 270 8.71 1.06 -2.03
CA GLU A 270 9.87 0.20 -2.31
C GLU A 270 9.46 -1.04 -3.12
N PHE A 271 9.46 -0.91 -4.44
CA PHE A 271 9.06 -1.99 -5.35
C PHE A 271 10.02 -3.18 -5.36
N LYS A 272 11.28 -2.98 -4.98
CA LYS A 272 12.26 -4.07 -4.85
C LYS A 272 11.87 -5.06 -3.74
N TYR A 273 11.14 -4.60 -2.73
CA TYR A 273 10.76 -5.41 -1.58
C TYR A 273 9.98 -6.67 -2.01
N GLY A 274 8.83 -6.47 -2.64
CA GLY A 274 7.98 -7.58 -3.10
C GLY A 274 8.64 -8.44 -4.16
N ALA A 275 9.38 -7.82 -5.10
CA ALA A 275 10.08 -8.53 -6.17
C ALA A 275 11.16 -9.47 -5.63
N LYS A 276 12.02 -8.99 -4.73
CA LYS A 276 13.10 -9.78 -4.13
C LYS A 276 12.57 -10.83 -3.16
N LEU A 277 11.62 -10.48 -2.31
CA LEU A 277 11.02 -11.42 -1.36
C LEU A 277 10.29 -12.55 -2.10
N GLY A 278 9.58 -12.24 -3.17
CA GLY A 278 8.93 -13.23 -4.03
C GLY A 278 9.94 -14.20 -4.65
N THR A 279 11.07 -13.70 -5.15
CA THR A 279 12.16 -14.53 -5.69
C THR A 279 12.71 -15.48 -4.63
N VAL A 280 12.94 -14.98 -3.41
CA VAL A 280 13.45 -15.79 -2.29
C VAL A 280 12.48 -16.90 -1.92
N LEU A 281 11.20 -16.59 -1.71
CA LEU A 281 10.21 -17.58 -1.30
C LEU A 281 9.89 -18.60 -2.41
N ARG A 282 10.01 -18.20 -3.66
CA ARG A 282 9.93 -19.13 -4.80
C ARG A 282 11.19 -19.98 -4.99
N LYS A 283 12.26 -19.68 -4.26
CA LYS A 283 13.57 -20.35 -4.38
C LYS A 283 14.19 -20.21 -5.79
N TRP A 284 13.91 -19.10 -6.46
CA TRP A 284 14.43 -18.81 -7.80
C TRP A 284 15.84 -18.23 -7.73
N ASN A 285 16.59 -18.43 -8.80
CA ASN A 285 17.95 -17.88 -8.99
C ASN A 285 18.93 -18.23 -7.87
N GLY A 286 18.73 -19.37 -7.19
CA GLY A 286 19.57 -19.80 -6.07
C GLY A 286 19.33 -19.01 -4.76
N GLU A 287 18.30 -18.18 -4.71
CA GLU A 287 17.95 -17.45 -3.50
C GLU A 287 17.39 -18.36 -2.41
N LYS A 288 17.67 -18.01 -1.17
CA LYS A 288 17.29 -18.77 0.03
C LYS A 288 16.81 -17.83 1.13
N MET A 289 15.91 -18.32 1.97
CA MET A 289 15.46 -17.55 3.12
C MET A 289 16.59 -17.24 4.13
N SER A 290 17.61 -18.11 4.25
CA SER A 290 18.77 -17.85 5.09
C SER A 290 19.53 -16.56 4.72
N TYR A 291 19.42 -16.09 3.48
CA TYR A 291 20.02 -14.83 3.04
C TYR A 291 19.27 -13.59 3.55
N LEU A 292 18.05 -13.74 4.09
CA LEU A 292 17.26 -12.64 4.62
C LEU A 292 17.75 -12.09 5.96
N LYS A 293 18.83 -12.63 6.52
CA LYS A 293 19.39 -12.17 7.80
C LYS A 293 19.66 -10.66 7.85
N ASN A 294 20.11 -10.08 6.74
CA ASN A 294 20.39 -8.66 6.60
C ASN A 294 19.33 -7.93 5.72
N TRP A 295 18.10 -8.45 5.69
CA TRP A 295 17.00 -7.88 4.91
C TRP A 295 16.78 -6.40 5.21
N GLY A 296 16.44 -5.63 4.19
CA GLY A 296 16.34 -4.19 4.23
C GLY A 296 17.49 -3.52 3.48
N GLU A 297 18.18 -2.60 4.10
CA GLU A 297 19.28 -1.84 3.46
C GLU A 297 20.43 -2.75 2.99
N GLY A 298 20.66 -3.87 3.68
CA GLY A 298 21.62 -4.89 3.28
C GLY A 298 21.31 -5.58 1.94
N TRP A 299 20.07 -5.46 1.46
CA TRP A 299 19.61 -5.94 0.16
C TRP A 299 19.52 -4.82 -0.89
N SER A 300 20.15 -3.67 -0.64
CA SER A 300 20.08 -2.47 -1.47
C SER A 300 18.65 -1.92 -1.60
N LEU A 301 17.84 -2.10 -0.57
CA LEU A 301 16.59 -1.40 -0.41
C LEU A 301 16.86 0.02 0.12
N MET A 302 15.92 0.94 -0.08
CA MET A 302 16.06 2.30 0.44
C MET A 302 16.12 2.33 1.98
N PRO A 303 16.55 3.45 2.59
CA PRO A 303 16.50 3.58 4.04
C PRO A 303 15.11 3.31 4.62
N SER A 304 15.04 2.54 5.69
CA SER A 304 13.77 2.12 6.31
C SER A 304 12.83 3.28 6.62
N ASN A 305 13.37 4.40 7.06
CA ASN A 305 12.59 5.60 7.38
C ASN A 305 12.08 6.37 6.14
N ARG A 306 12.41 5.91 4.94
CA ARG A 306 11.93 6.43 3.66
C ARG A 306 10.98 5.47 2.94
N ALA A 307 10.92 4.22 3.37
CA ALA A 307 10.22 3.17 2.68
C ALA A 307 8.77 2.99 3.12
N LEU A 308 7.89 2.79 2.15
CA LEU A 308 6.61 2.13 2.33
C LEU A 308 6.70 0.80 1.58
N VAL A 309 6.41 -0.30 2.26
CA VAL A 309 6.64 -1.66 1.78
C VAL A 309 5.35 -2.46 1.63
N PHE A 310 5.36 -3.37 0.69
CA PHE A 310 4.23 -4.24 0.35
C PHE A 310 4.76 -5.49 -0.37
N VAL A 311 4.02 -6.58 -0.31
CA VAL A 311 4.32 -7.80 -1.06
C VAL A 311 3.85 -7.65 -2.50
N ASP A 312 2.63 -7.17 -2.69
CA ASP A 312 2.04 -6.83 -3.98
C ASP A 312 1.26 -5.51 -3.90
N ASN A 313 0.95 -4.93 -5.03
CA ASN A 313 0.01 -3.83 -5.17
C ASN A 313 -1.04 -4.13 -6.25
N HIS A 314 -1.96 -3.19 -6.47
CA HIS A 314 -3.05 -3.35 -7.45
C HIS A 314 -2.57 -3.48 -8.90
N ASP A 315 -1.40 -2.93 -9.23
CA ASP A 315 -0.76 -3.04 -10.55
C ASP A 315 -0.02 -4.36 -10.73
N ASN A 316 1.01 -4.59 -9.90
CA ASN A 316 1.93 -5.72 -10.09
C ASN A 316 1.29 -7.09 -9.81
N GLN A 317 0.19 -7.14 -9.02
CA GLN A 317 -0.57 -8.39 -8.83
C GLN A 317 -1.22 -8.91 -10.11
N ARG A 318 -1.33 -8.09 -11.13
CA ARG A 318 -1.93 -8.40 -12.43
C ARG A 318 -1.01 -8.15 -13.61
N GLY A 319 0.28 -8.01 -13.35
CA GLY A 319 1.32 -7.87 -14.37
C GLY A 319 1.55 -6.46 -14.91
N HIS A 320 0.92 -5.44 -14.31
CA HIS A 320 1.20 -4.03 -14.59
C HIS A 320 2.32 -3.52 -13.70
N GLY A 321 2.93 -2.38 -14.08
CA GLY A 321 3.98 -1.75 -13.30
C GLY A 321 5.23 -2.63 -13.19
N ALA A 322 5.80 -2.71 -11.99
CA ALA A 322 7.04 -3.42 -11.74
C ALA A 322 6.83 -4.73 -11.00
N GLY A 323 7.56 -5.80 -11.39
CA GLY A 323 7.66 -7.01 -10.58
C GLY A 323 7.56 -8.32 -11.36
N GLY A 324 6.72 -8.41 -12.33
CA GLY A 324 6.60 -9.61 -13.15
C GLY A 324 6.28 -10.90 -12.36
N ALA A 325 6.77 -12.05 -12.82
CA ALA A 325 6.38 -13.37 -12.33
C ALA A 325 6.83 -13.68 -10.89
N SER A 326 7.81 -12.95 -10.33
CA SER A 326 8.25 -13.17 -8.94
C SER A 326 7.24 -12.68 -7.90
N ILE A 327 6.39 -11.71 -8.25
CA ILE A 327 5.41 -11.13 -7.31
C ILE A 327 4.45 -12.20 -6.81
N LEU A 328 4.39 -12.33 -5.49
CA LEU A 328 3.43 -13.18 -4.80
C LEU A 328 2.12 -12.43 -4.61
N THR A 329 1.01 -13.10 -4.84
CA THR A 329 -0.33 -12.54 -4.73
C THR A 329 -1.27 -13.55 -4.04
N PHE A 330 -2.52 -13.18 -3.84
CA PHE A 330 -3.54 -14.09 -3.30
C PHE A 330 -3.73 -15.37 -4.14
N TRP A 331 -3.31 -15.38 -5.41
CA TRP A 331 -3.32 -16.58 -6.24
C TRP A 331 -2.30 -17.63 -5.76
N ASP A 332 -1.23 -17.19 -5.08
CA ASP A 332 -0.19 -18.01 -4.49
C ASP A 332 -0.35 -18.05 -2.96
N ALA A 333 -1.54 -18.36 -2.47
CA ALA A 333 -1.97 -18.10 -1.09
C ALA A 333 -1.00 -18.59 -0.01
N ARG A 334 -0.42 -19.78 -0.18
CA ARG A 334 0.51 -20.37 0.79
C ARG A 334 1.79 -19.53 0.95
N LEU A 335 2.47 -19.23 -0.14
CA LEU A 335 3.68 -18.40 -0.12
C LEU A 335 3.35 -16.95 0.19
N TYR A 336 2.21 -16.45 -0.27
CA TYR A 336 1.74 -15.09 -0.01
C TYR A 336 1.57 -14.82 1.48
N LYS A 337 0.93 -15.75 2.21
CA LYS A 337 0.77 -15.65 3.68
C LYS A 337 2.12 -15.61 4.39
N MET A 338 3.08 -16.42 3.94
CA MET A 338 4.45 -16.38 4.47
C MET A 338 5.15 -15.03 4.19
N ALA A 339 5.02 -14.53 2.97
CA ALA A 339 5.63 -13.25 2.58
C ALA A 339 5.06 -12.08 3.37
N VAL A 340 3.74 -12.00 3.49
CA VAL A 340 3.06 -10.96 4.28
C VAL A 340 3.40 -11.10 5.76
N GLY A 341 3.45 -12.34 6.28
CA GLY A 341 3.88 -12.62 7.66
C GLY A 341 5.30 -12.16 7.95
N PHE A 342 6.22 -12.42 7.04
CA PHE A 342 7.60 -11.94 7.12
C PHE A 342 7.66 -10.40 7.12
N MET A 343 6.97 -9.76 6.18
CA MET A 343 6.92 -8.30 6.07
C MET A 343 6.39 -7.66 7.37
N LEU A 344 5.31 -8.19 7.91
CA LEU A 344 4.69 -7.66 9.13
C LEU A 344 5.51 -7.92 10.39
N ALA A 345 6.26 -9.02 10.44
CA ALA A 345 7.15 -9.32 11.57
C ALA A 345 8.46 -8.51 11.54
N HIS A 346 8.97 -8.19 10.36
CA HIS A 346 10.25 -7.49 10.20
C HIS A 346 10.10 -5.97 10.43
N PRO A 347 11.08 -5.30 11.09
CA PRO A 347 10.94 -3.88 11.46
C PRO A 347 11.06 -2.89 10.30
N TYR A 348 11.44 -3.31 9.09
CA TYR A 348 11.72 -2.43 7.96
C TYR A 348 10.44 -1.77 7.40
N GLY A 349 10.48 -0.45 7.24
CA GLY A 349 9.49 0.35 6.52
C GLY A 349 8.13 0.50 7.20
N VAL A 350 7.26 1.28 6.58
CA VAL A 350 5.81 1.31 6.86
C VAL A 350 5.14 0.26 5.99
N THR A 351 4.31 -0.58 6.57
CA THR A 351 3.72 -1.73 5.87
C THR A 351 2.33 -1.43 5.32
N ARG A 352 2.08 -1.89 4.10
CA ARG A 352 0.78 -1.87 3.46
C ARG A 352 0.38 -3.29 3.03
N VAL A 353 -0.81 -3.70 3.47
CA VAL A 353 -1.45 -4.96 3.08
C VAL A 353 -2.38 -4.69 1.90
N MET A 354 -2.35 -5.56 0.88
CA MET A 354 -3.28 -5.51 -0.24
C MET A 354 -4.57 -6.24 0.08
N SER A 355 -5.71 -5.68 -0.32
CA SER A 355 -7.01 -6.35 -0.32
C SER A 355 -7.63 -6.25 -1.69
N SER A 356 -7.85 -7.38 -2.32
CA SER A 356 -8.10 -7.55 -3.74
C SER A 356 -9.54 -8.01 -4.03
N TYR A 357 -9.90 -8.06 -5.30
CA TYR A 357 -11.06 -8.79 -5.82
C TYR A 357 -10.61 -9.90 -6.77
N ARG A 358 -11.45 -10.91 -6.96
CA ARG A 358 -11.23 -11.99 -7.92
C ARG A 358 -11.70 -11.55 -9.29
N TRP A 359 -10.97 -12.02 -10.30
CA TRP A 359 -11.37 -11.96 -11.70
C TRP A 359 -10.98 -13.26 -12.40
N THR A 360 -11.59 -13.56 -13.53
CA THR A 360 -11.21 -14.74 -14.34
C THR A 360 -9.95 -14.40 -15.13
N ARG A 361 -8.83 -15.04 -14.77
CA ARG A 361 -7.57 -14.89 -15.52
C ARG A 361 -7.64 -15.64 -16.85
N ASN A 362 -7.01 -15.06 -17.87
CA ASN A 362 -6.83 -15.67 -19.19
C ASN A 362 -5.35 -15.56 -19.58
N ILE A 363 -4.55 -16.52 -19.14
CA ILE A 363 -3.11 -16.47 -19.34
C ILE A 363 -2.77 -16.86 -20.77
N GLN A 364 -2.18 -15.94 -21.53
CA GLN A 364 -1.70 -16.09 -22.88
C GLN A 364 -0.23 -15.65 -22.96
N ASN A 365 0.67 -16.54 -23.37
CA ASN A 365 2.10 -16.26 -23.44
C ASN A 365 2.70 -15.68 -22.14
N GLY A 366 2.22 -16.18 -20.98
CA GLY A 366 2.68 -15.74 -19.65
C GLY A 366 2.09 -14.42 -19.15
N GLN A 367 1.19 -13.81 -19.91
CA GLN A 367 0.48 -12.58 -19.52
C GLN A 367 -1.02 -12.85 -19.38
N ASP A 368 -1.68 -12.14 -18.50
CA ASP A 368 -3.12 -12.25 -18.31
C ASP A 368 -3.84 -11.28 -19.27
N ALA A 369 -4.52 -11.84 -20.28
CA ALA A 369 -5.32 -11.03 -21.21
C ALA A 369 -6.54 -10.36 -20.55
N ASN A 370 -6.88 -10.76 -19.32
CA ASN A 370 -7.96 -10.19 -18.52
C ASN A 370 -7.45 -9.26 -17.38
N ASP A 371 -6.22 -8.81 -17.47
CA ASP A 371 -5.59 -7.91 -16.47
C ASP A 371 -6.33 -6.56 -16.27
N TRP A 372 -7.17 -6.18 -17.24
CA TRP A 372 -8.00 -4.98 -17.23
C TRP A 372 -9.28 -5.11 -16.40
N VAL A 373 -9.72 -6.32 -16.07
CA VAL A 373 -11.03 -6.56 -15.46
C VAL A 373 -11.19 -5.73 -14.17
N GLY A 374 -12.27 -4.94 -14.15
CA GLY A 374 -12.62 -4.08 -13.02
C GLY A 374 -13.24 -4.85 -11.85
N PRO A 375 -13.65 -4.13 -10.80
CA PRO A 375 -14.19 -4.74 -9.59
C PRO A 375 -15.50 -5.50 -9.86
N PRO A 376 -15.90 -6.43 -8.95
CA PRO A 376 -17.19 -7.08 -9.03
C PRO A 376 -18.30 -6.06 -9.16
N ASN A 377 -19.17 -6.23 -10.20
CA ASN A 377 -20.20 -5.25 -10.48
C ASN A 377 -21.44 -5.88 -11.11
N ASP A 378 -22.56 -5.14 -11.01
CA ASP A 378 -23.79 -5.39 -11.73
C ASP A 378 -24.06 -4.18 -12.61
N ASN A 379 -23.97 -4.35 -13.93
CA ASN A 379 -24.19 -3.27 -14.92
C ASN A 379 -23.36 -2.00 -14.63
N GLY A 380 -22.09 -2.16 -14.23
CA GLY A 380 -21.19 -1.06 -13.92
C GLY A 380 -21.25 -0.53 -12.48
N VAL A 381 -22.23 -0.93 -11.70
CA VAL A 381 -22.35 -0.59 -10.28
C VAL A 381 -21.53 -1.60 -9.46
N ILE A 382 -20.58 -1.12 -8.67
CA ILE A 382 -19.74 -1.99 -7.83
C ILE A 382 -20.63 -2.72 -6.80
N LYS A 383 -20.44 -4.05 -6.72
CA LYS A 383 -21.13 -4.89 -5.74
C LYS A 383 -20.69 -4.55 -4.32
N ARG A 384 -21.66 -4.62 -3.40
CA ARG A 384 -21.38 -4.51 -1.97
C ARG A 384 -20.46 -5.64 -1.51
N VAL A 385 -19.59 -5.33 -0.54
CA VAL A 385 -18.80 -6.35 0.13
C VAL A 385 -19.68 -7.03 1.17
N THR A 386 -20.02 -8.29 0.92
CA THR A 386 -20.77 -9.11 1.87
C THR A 386 -19.79 -9.89 2.75
N ILE A 387 -20.18 -10.11 4.00
CA ILE A 387 -19.38 -10.87 4.97
C ILE A 387 -20.08 -12.18 5.25
N ASN A 388 -19.36 -13.28 5.02
CA ASN A 388 -19.82 -14.64 5.29
C ASN A 388 -19.75 -14.96 6.78
N ALA A 389 -20.43 -16.03 7.19
CA ALA A 389 -20.43 -16.47 8.59
C ALA A 389 -19.04 -16.80 9.14
N ASP A 390 -18.12 -17.25 8.28
CA ASP A 390 -16.71 -17.54 8.63
C ASP A 390 -15.81 -16.29 8.60
N THR A 391 -16.41 -15.10 8.50
CA THR A 391 -15.74 -13.79 8.42
C THR A 391 -15.02 -13.47 7.10
N THR A 392 -15.04 -14.38 6.13
CA THR A 392 -14.54 -14.11 4.76
C THR A 392 -15.49 -13.19 3.99
N CYS A 393 -15.01 -12.64 2.87
CA CYS A 393 -15.86 -11.80 2.01
C CYS A 393 -16.52 -12.62 0.89
N GLY A 394 -17.74 -12.21 0.53
CA GLY A 394 -18.48 -12.71 -0.62
C GLY A 394 -18.44 -11.75 -1.82
N ASN A 395 -19.30 -12.00 -2.81
CA ASN A 395 -19.47 -11.17 -4.02
C ASN A 395 -18.19 -10.97 -4.86
N GLY A 396 -17.21 -11.88 -4.78
CA GLY A 396 -15.97 -11.80 -5.56
C GLY A 396 -14.84 -11.02 -4.89
N TRP A 397 -15.04 -10.50 -3.70
CA TRP A 397 -14.00 -9.86 -2.90
C TRP A 397 -13.13 -10.89 -2.20
N VAL A 398 -11.79 -10.72 -2.23
CA VAL A 398 -10.84 -11.67 -1.62
C VAL A 398 -10.64 -11.38 -0.15
N CYS A 399 -10.50 -10.11 0.20
CA CYS A 399 -10.30 -9.64 1.58
C CYS A 399 -9.13 -10.33 2.29
N GLU A 400 -7.94 -10.28 1.70
CA GLU A 400 -6.72 -10.83 2.30
C GLU A 400 -6.47 -10.28 3.71
N HIS A 401 -6.90 -9.03 3.95
CA HIS A 401 -6.80 -8.39 5.27
C HIS A 401 -7.65 -9.08 6.37
N ARG A 402 -8.61 -9.93 5.97
CA ARG A 402 -9.43 -10.76 6.87
C ARG A 402 -8.92 -12.18 7.03
N TRP A 403 -7.94 -12.59 6.23
CA TRP A 403 -7.30 -13.88 6.45
C TRP A 403 -6.65 -13.89 7.83
N ARG A 404 -6.94 -14.94 8.64
CA ARG A 404 -6.45 -15.03 10.03
C ARG A 404 -4.95 -14.78 10.13
N GLN A 405 -4.17 -15.38 9.24
CA GLN A 405 -2.71 -15.28 9.22
C GLN A 405 -2.26 -13.83 9.00
N ILE A 406 -2.91 -13.08 8.13
CA ILE A 406 -2.57 -11.68 7.84
C ILE A 406 -3.08 -10.75 8.95
N ARG A 407 -4.36 -10.89 9.34
CA ARG A 407 -4.96 -10.13 10.44
C ARG A 407 -4.11 -10.26 11.72
N ASN A 408 -3.75 -11.48 12.10
CA ASN A 408 -2.99 -11.74 13.31
C ASN A 408 -1.55 -11.24 13.22
N MET A 409 -0.96 -11.19 12.04
CA MET A 409 0.36 -10.60 11.85
C MET A 409 0.34 -9.06 11.86
N VAL A 410 -0.76 -8.42 11.49
CA VAL A 410 -0.97 -6.98 11.73
C VAL A 410 -0.97 -6.70 13.23
N ILE A 411 -1.68 -7.51 14.02
CA ILE A 411 -1.69 -7.41 15.49
C ILE A 411 -0.28 -7.68 16.06
N PHE A 412 0.42 -8.71 15.55
CA PHE A 412 1.81 -9.00 15.92
C PHE A 412 2.69 -7.76 15.74
N ARG A 413 2.63 -7.10 14.56
CA ARG A 413 3.43 -5.90 14.28
C ARG A 413 3.15 -4.78 15.27
N ASN A 414 1.89 -4.58 15.67
CA ASN A 414 1.52 -3.60 16.69
C ASN A 414 2.14 -3.93 18.04
N VAL A 415 2.11 -5.22 18.43
CA VAL A 415 2.67 -5.68 19.73
C VAL A 415 4.19 -5.49 19.77
N VAL A 416 4.89 -5.72 18.68
CA VAL A 416 6.36 -5.65 18.61
C VAL A 416 6.89 -4.30 18.15
N ASP A 417 6.03 -3.30 17.99
CA ASP A 417 6.45 -1.97 17.54
C ASP A 417 7.55 -1.40 18.43
N GLY A 418 8.59 -0.83 17.81
CA GLY A 418 9.78 -0.32 18.50
C GLY A 418 10.75 -1.38 19.04
N GLN A 419 10.44 -2.68 18.91
CA GLN A 419 11.33 -3.74 19.36
C GLN A 419 12.41 -4.06 18.33
N SER A 420 13.62 -4.34 18.83
CA SER A 420 14.78 -4.69 18.00
C SER A 420 14.61 -6.05 17.32
N PHE A 421 15.21 -6.18 16.14
CA PHE A 421 15.40 -7.45 15.46
C PHE A 421 16.46 -8.27 16.21
N THR A 422 16.11 -9.47 16.71
CA THR A 422 16.93 -10.28 17.62
C THR A 422 16.83 -11.77 17.30
N ASN A 423 17.73 -12.55 17.89
CA ASN A 423 17.67 -14.01 17.90
C ASN A 423 17.49 -14.64 16.51
N TRP A 424 18.15 -14.08 15.48
CA TRP A 424 18.15 -14.71 14.17
C TRP A 424 18.72 -16.12 14.22
N TRP A 425 18.01 -17.04 13.58
CA TRP A 425 18.46 -18.40 13.33
C TRP A 425 18.10 -18.81 11.90
N ASP A 426 18.95 -19.58 11.28
CA ASP A 426 18.68 -20.28 10.03
C ASP A 426 19.39 -21.63 9.97
N ASN A 427 18.92 -22.52 9.10
CA ASN A 427 19.53 -23.83 8.85
C ASN A 427 20.50 -23.82 7.65
N GLY A 428 20.87 -22.64 7.14
CA GLY A 428 21.67 -22.48 5.93
C GLY A 428 20.87 -22.69 4.62
N SER A 429 19.56 -22.92 4.70
CA SER A 429 18.65 -23.13 3.57
C SER A 429 17.41 -22.24 3.73
N ASN A 430 16.21 -22.83 3.78
CA ASN A 430 14.96 -22.09 3.80
C ASN A 430 14.16 -22.27 5.11
N GLN A 431 14.84 -22.59 6.20
CA GLN A 431 14.27 -22.53 7.55
C GLN A 431 14.92 -21.38 8.29
N VAL A 432 14.10 -20.41 8.70
CA VAL A 432 14.57 -19.20 9.39
C VAL A 432 13.67 -18.81 10.53
N ALA A 433 14.24 -18.15 11.53
CA ALA A 433 13.51 -17.61 12.65
C ALA A 433 14.12 -16.33 13.15
N PHE A 434 13.33 -15.46 13.76
CA PHE A 434 13.83 -14.29 14.47
C PHE A 434 12.84 -13.79 15.52
N GLY A 435 13.39 -13.06 16.47
CA GLY A 435 12.62 -12.37 17.51
C GLY A 435 12.53 -10.88 17.28
N ARG A 436 11.61 -10.28 17.99
CA ARG A 436 11.44 -8.83 18.13
C ARG A 436 11.53 -8.48 19.60
N GLY A 437 12.75 -8.22 20.09
CA GLY A 437 13.01 -7.98 21.50
C GLY A 437 12.49 -9.13 22.37
N ASN A 438 11.77 -8.77 23.42
CA ASN A 438 11.09 -9.72 24.31
C ASN A 438 9.56 -9.76 24.08
N LYS A 439 9.07 -9.32 22.91
CA LYS A 439 7.64 -9.17 22.62
C LYS A 439 7.10 -10.17 21.61
N GLY A 440 7.89 -10.62 20.66
CA GLY A 440 7.44 -11.53 19.62
C GLY A 440 8.54 -12.41 19.05
N PHE A 441 8.14 -13.52 18.43
CA PHE A 441 9.02 -14.45 17.73
C PHE A 441 8.29 -15.12 16.59
N ILE A 442 8.98 -15.34 15.46
CA ILE A 442 8.43 -15.97 14.27
C ILE A 442 9.43 -16.98 13.68
N ILE A 443 8.92 -18.06 13.13
CA ILE A 443 9.71 -19.13 12.50
C ILE A 443 9.01 -19.66 11.25
N PHE A 444 9.79 -19.90 10.19
CA PHE A 444 9.33 -20.34 8.88
C PHE A 444 10.02 -21.63 8.45
N ASN A 445 9.27 -22.51 7.78
CA ASN A 445 9.80 -23.65 7.05
C ASN A 445 9.39 -23.57 5.57
N ASN A 446 10.31 -23.20 4.71
CA ASN A 446 10.12 -23.22 3.26
C ASN A 446 11.06 -24.23 2.57
N ASP A 447 11.66 -25.14 3.31
CA ASP A 447 12.37 -26.30 2.78
C ASP A 447 11.41 -27.45 2.40
N ASP A 448 11.92 -28.40 1.64
CA ASP A 448 11.15 -29.59 1.19
C ASP A 448 11.22 -30.73 2.23
N TRP A 449 11.65 -30.46 3.45
CA TRP A 449 11.67 -31.36 4.60
C TRP A 449 11.16 -30.66 5.88
N ALA A 450 10.77 -31.46 6.84
CA ALA A 450 10.22 -30.96 8.10
C ALA A 450 11.27 -30.18 8.90
N LEU A 451 10.79 -29.15 9.61
CA LEU A 451 11.55 -28.41 10.61
C LEU A 451 11.30 -29.04 12.00
N SER A 452 12.37 -29.24 12.76
CA SER A 452 12.31 -29.62 14.16
C SER A 452 13.53 -29.01 14.87
N VAL A 453 13.31 -28.02 15.75
CA VAL A 453 14.40 -27.29 16.38
C VAL A 453 13.94 -26.65 17.70
N THR A 454 14.87 -26.52 18.66
CA THR A 454 14.66 -25.76 19.90
C THR A 454 15.51 -24.50 19.85
N LEU A 455 14.86 -23.31 19.98
CA LEU A 455 15.49 -22.01 19.80
C LEU A 455 15.23 -21.07 20.98
N GLN A 456 16.18 -20.15 21.21
CA GLN A 456 16.00 -19.00 22.07
C GLN A 456 15.00 -18.02 21.42
N THR A 457 13.90 -17.75 22.09
CA THR A 457 12.85 -16.84 21.59
C THR A 457 13.01 -15.40 22.08
N GLY A 458 13.66 -15.20 23.20
CA GLY A 458 13.72 -13.93 23.92
C GLY A 458 12.44 -13.60 24.71
N LEU A 459 11.44 -14.47 24.66
CA LEU A 459 10.14 -14.25 25.31
C LEU A 459 10.15 -14.74 26.77
N PRO A 460 9.30 -14.16 27.63
CA PRO A 460 9.04 -14.67 28.97
C PRO A 460 8.50 -16.11 28.95
N ALA A 461 8.83 -16.88 29.99
CA ALA A 461 8.32 -18.24 30.16
C ALA A 461 6.79 -18.30 30.19
N GLY A 462 6.23 -19.34 29.62
CA GLY A 462 4.80 -19.60 29.61
C GLY A 462 4.31 -20.27 28.33
N THR A 463 3.01 -20.48 28.25
CA THR A 463 2.34 -21.06 27.09
C THR A 463 1.80 -19.94 26.19
N TYR A 464 2.12 -20.02 24.92
CA TYR A 464 1.71 -19.05 23.89
C TYR A 464 0.83 -19.71 22.85
N CYS A 465 -0.18 -18.99 22.37
CA CYS A 465 -0.92 -19.41 21.18
C CYS A 465 -0.11 -19.06 19.92
N ASP A 466 0.05 -20.03 19.02
CA ASP A 466 0.46 -19.74 17.64
C ASP A 466 -0.67 -18.98 16.94
N VAL A 467 -0.41 -17.74 16.56
CA VAL A 467 -1.42 -16.86 15.96
C VAL A 467 -1.59 -17.08 14.45
N ILE A 468 -0.80 -17.97 13.87
CA ILE A 468 -0.96 -18.40 12.46
C ILE A 468 -2.00 -19.51 12.37
N SER A 469 -1.90 -20.55 13.19
CA SER A 469 -2.81 -21.71 13.17
C SER A 469 -4.13 -21.47 13.90
N GLY A 470 -4.22 -20.41 14.70
CA GLY A 470 -5.43 -20.11 15.45
C GLY A 470 -5.39 -18.77 16.15
N ASP A 471 -6.26 -18.62 17.13
CA ASP A 471 -6.40 -17.42 17.96
C ASP A 471 -6.28 -17.78 19.44
N LYS A 472 -5.91 -16.80 20.27
CA LYS A 472 -6.14 -16.86 21.70
C LYS A 472 -7.60 -16.51 21.98
N ASN A 473 -8.29 -17.38 22.69
CA ASN A 473 -9.66 -17.16 23.14
C ASN A 473 -9.70 -17.34 24.66
N ASN A 474 -9.75 -16.22 25.39
CA ASN A 474 -9.62 -16.18 26.85
C ASN A 474 -8.34 -16.91 27.32
N ASN A 475 -8.46 -18.01 28.03
CA ASN A 475 -7.35 -18.79 28.54
C ASN A 475 -7.07 -20.05 27.71
N SER A 476 -7.43 -20.06 26.44
CA SER A 476 -7.21 -21.19 25.54
C SER A 476 -6.74 -20.72 24.17
N CYS A 477 -6.12 -21.63 23.43
CA CYS A 477 -5.76 -21.44 22.03
C CYS A 477 -6.69 -22.26 21.15
N THR A 478 -7.13 -21.70 20.02
CA THR A 478 -7.88 -22.46 19.01
C THR A 478 -6.95 -23.25 18.08
N GLY A 479 -5.67 -22.89 18.04
CA GLY A 479 -4.62 -23.54 17.26
C GLY A 479 -3.53 -24.14 18.14
N THR A 480 -2.33 -24.25 17.57
CA THR A 480 -1.16 -24.85 18.22
C THR A 480 -0.70 -24.00 19.42
N GLN A 481 -0.28 -24.67 20.48
CA GLN A 481 0.35 -24.05 21.65
C GLN A 481 1.86 -24.23 21.59
N ILE A 482 2.61 -23.19 21.96
CA ILE A 482 4.06 -23.20 22.08
C ILE A 482 4.43 -22.91 23.54
N TYR A 483 5.19 -23.80 24.15
CA TYR A 483 5.71 -23.60 25.49
C TYR A 483 7.10 -22.98 25.46
N VAL A 484 7.26 -21.85 26.12
CA VAL A 484 8.54 -21.19 26.34
C VAL A 484 8.99 -21.50 27.77
N SER A 485 10.17 -22.12 27.89
CA SER A 485 10.76 -22.50 29.18
C SER A 485 11.33 -21.29 29.93
N SER A 486 11.74 -21.51 31.16
CA SER A 486 12.26 -20.45 32.05
C SER A 486 13.51 -19.75 31.52
N ASP A 487 14.27 -20.41 30.63
CA ASP A 487 15.43 -19.85 29.95
C ASP A 487 15.10 -19.16 28.60
N GLY A 488 13.82 -19.02 28.27
CA GLY A 488 13.34 -18.37 27.06
C GLY A 488 13.36 -19.23 25.79
N ARG A 489 13.62 -20.52 25.90
CA ARG A 489 13.71 -21.45 24.76
C ARG A 489 12.35 -22.13 24.50
N ALA A 490 12.09 -22.41 23.22
CA ALA A 490 10.92 -23.17 22.79
C ALA A 490 11.28 -24.14 21.66
N SER A 491 10.57 -25.26 21.61
CA SER A 491 10.69 -26.26 20.54
C SER A 491 9.60 -26.04 19.51
N PHE A 492 10.02 -26.08 18.23
CA PHE A 492 9.16 -25.89 17.08
C PHE A 492 9.20 -27.08 16.17
N SER A 493 8.06 -27.47 15.62
CA SER A 493 7.92 -28.52 14.63
C SER A 493 6.97 -28.05 13.53
N ILE A 494 7.45 -28.02 12.30
CA ILE A 494 6.66 -27.56 11.13
C ILE A 494 6.88 -28.53 9.98
N SER A 495 5.80 -29.21 9.56
CA SER A 495 5.82 -30.05 8.37
C SER A 495 6.04 -29.19 7.10
N ASN A 496 6.83 -29.71 6.16
CA ASN A 496 6.99 -29.09 4.84
C ASN A 496 5.70 -29.16 3.99
N THR A 497 4.72 -29.96 4.38
CA THR A 497 3.40 -30.05 3.72
C THR A 497 2.31 -29.27 4.45
N ALA A 498 2.64 -28.54 5.52
CA ALA A 498 1.67 -27.70 6.22
C ALA A 498 1.07 -26.65 5.27
N GLU A 499 -0.22 -26.36 5.44
CA GLU A 499 -0.90 -25.30 4.70
C GLU A 499 -0.25 -23.95 4.97
N ASP A 500 0.05 -23.68 6.25
CA ASP A 500 0.73 -22.47 6.71
C ASP A 500 2.06 -22.88 7.39
N PRO A 501 3.17 -22.97 6.65
CA PRO A 501 4.42 -23.53 7.20
C PRO A 501 5.23 -22.48 7.98
N PHE A 502 4.59 -21.78 8.90
CA PHE A 502 5.22 -20.84 9.81
C PHE A 502 4.42 -20.71 11.11
N ILE A 503 5.09 -20.29 12.17
CA ILE A 503 4.54 -20.10 13.50
C ILE A 503 4.93 -18.72 14.00
N ALA A 504 3.98 -17.99 14.59
CA ALA A 504 4.23 -16.70 15.23
C ALA A 504 3.60 -16.65 16.62
N ILE A 505 4.37 -16.18 17.59
CA ILE A 505 3.94 -16.02 18.98
C ILE A 505 4.32 -14.63 19.49
N HIS A 506 3.51 -14.04 20.34
CA HIS A 506 3.77 -12.74 20.97
C HIS A 506 3.15 -12.65 22.36
N VAL A 507 3.62 -11.68 23.15
CA VAL A 507 3.24 -11.56 24.58
C VAL A 507 1.76 -11.38 24.83
N ASN A 508 0.99 -10.80 23.91
CA ASN A 508 -0.46 -10.66 24.05
C ASN A 508 -1.24 -11.94 23.70
N ALA A 509 -0.57 -12.94 23.13
CA ALA A 509 -1.11 -14.27 22.89
C ALA A 509 -0.63 -15.32 23.91
N LYS A 510 -0.03 -14.88 25.01
CA LYS A 510 0.32 -15.73 26.16
C LYS A 510 -0.92 -16.06 26.98
N LEU A 511 -1.07 -17.35 27.40
CA LEU A 511 -2.11 -17.82 28.32
C LEU A 511 -1.87 -17.40 29.75
#